data_c6350cb590de7454548159cc20a2e745
#
_entry.id   c6350cb590de7454548159cc20a2e745
#
_cell.length_a   1.000
_cell.length_b   1.000
_cell.length_c   1.000
_cell.angle_alpha   90.00
_cell.angle_beta   90.00
_cell.angle_gamma   90.00
#
_symmetry.space_group_name_H-M   'P 1'
#
loop_
_entity.id
_entity.type
_entity.pdbx_description
1 polymer ?
#
loop_
_entity_poly.entity_id
_entity_poly.type
_entity_poly.pdbx_seq_one_letter_code
_entity_poly.pdbx_strand_id
1 'polypeptide(L)'
;MLNDKTILITGGTGSFGHHFVEYVLRNYKPKKIIIYSRDEYKQFVMSNQYKEHRDILRYFIGDVRDEARLKMAMKGADYVIHAAALKQVPACEYNPNEAIKTNINGAMNVINAALETGVEKVIALSTDKAVNPINLYGGTKLVSGKLFTAANAYSGENGTRFAVVRYGNVAGSRGSVIPFFQNIIDNGGKELPITDYRMTRFWISLEQGVELVIKALSEANGGETFISKIPSFKITDLAQAMLPGCKTPEVGIREGEKLHEIMVTREDSLHTYEYEKHYIIYPHYDWWGKENIIPGGSLVKPEFEYSSGTNTQWLNVEDIQKLLSTDLDRH
;
A
#
# COMPACT_ATOMS: atom_id res chain seq x y z
N MET A 1 3.68 -19.20 8.60
CA MET A 1 4.04 -17.94 9.24
C MET A 1 2.85 -17.31 9.99
N LEU A 2 1.66 -17.15 9.35
CA LEU A 2 0.50 -16.52 10.01
C LEU A 2 -0.38 -17.51 10.83
N ASN A 3 -0.08 -18.80 10.82
CA ASN A 3 -0.82 -19.78 11.60
C ASN A 3 -0.60 -19.49 13.10
N ASP A 4 -1.68 -19.60 13.87
CA ASP A 4 -1.74 -19.35 15.31
C ASP A 4 -1.33 -17.93 15.76
N LYS A 5 -1.20 -16.99 14.80
CA LYS A 5 -0.85 -15.57 15.03
C LYS A 5 -2.09 -14.69 15.14
N THR A 6 -2.00 -13.66 15.96
CA THR A 6 -2.97 -12.57 16.06
C THR A 6 -2.50 -11.38 15.23
N ILE A 7 -3.28 -10.95 14.25
CA ILE A 7 -2.93 -9.90 13.30
C ILE A 7 -3.92 -8.74 13.47
N LEU A 8 -3.43 -7.52 13.63
CA LEU A 8 -4.25 -6.32 13.61
C LEU A 8 -4.06 -5.56 12.31
N ILE A 9 -5.18 -5.11 11.69
CA ILE A 9 -5.17 -4.32 10.46
C ILE A 9 -5.85 -2.98 10.74
N THR A 10 -5.10 -1.88 10.71
CA THR A 10 -5.69 -0.54 10.71
C THR A 10 -6.23 -0.23 9.31
N GLY A 11 -7.39 0.43 9.25
CA GLY A 11 -8.06 0.64 7.96
C GLY A 11 -8.61 -0.67 7.35
N GLY A 12 -8.84 -1.68 8.19
CA GLY A 12 -9.18 -3.04 7.78
C GLY A 12 -10.50 -3.19 7.00
N THR A 13 -11.39 -2.18 7.01
CA THR A 13 -12.62 -2.15 6.18
C THR A 13 -12.40 -1.50 4.81
N GLY A 14 -11.16 -1.17 4.45
CA GLY A 14 -10.79 -0.71 3.11
C GLY A 14 -10.60 -1.87 2.12
N SER A 15 -10.42 -1.57 0.82
CA SER A 15 -10.22 -2.59 -0.22
C SER A 15 -9.05 -3.54 0.10
N PHE A 16 -7.91 -3.00 0.52
CA PHE A 16 -6.78 -3.82 0.95
C PHE A 16 -7.13 -4.72 2.14
N GLY A 17 -7.79 -4.16 3.18
CA GLY A 17 -8.13 -4.92 4.38
C GLY A 17 -9.08 -6.09 4.12
N HIS A 18 -10.12 -5.88 3.28
CA HIS A 18 -11.01 -6.96 2.85
C HIS A 18 -10.22 -8.07 2.14
N HIS A 19 -9.40 -7.71 1.17
CA HIS A 19 -8.64 -8.69 0.39
C HIS A 19 -7.58 -9.41 1.24
N PHE A 20 -6.94 -8.70 2.18
CA PHE A 20 -6.00 -9.31 3.12
C PHE A 20 -6.69 -10.35 4.01
N VAL A 21 -7.88 -10.03 4.56
CA VAL A 21 -8.67 -10.98 5.37
C VAL A 21 -9.03 -12.20 4.56
N GLU A 22 -9.57 -12.02 3.36
CA GLU A 22 -9.93 -13.12 2.48
C GLU A 22 -8.72 -14.01 2.14
N TYR A 23 -7.60 -13.39 1.74
CA TYR A 23 -6.37 -14.11 1.43
C TYR A 23 -5.84 -14.92 2.62
N VAL A 24 -5.82 -14.30 3.82
CA VAL A 24 -5.33 -14.97 5.02
C VAL A 24 -6.24 -16.12 5.44
N LEU A 25 -7.56 -15.94 5.41
CA LEU A 25 -8.51 -17.01 5.74
C LEU A 25 -8.44 -18.18 4.75
N ARG A 26 -8.16 -17.91 3.47
CA ARG A 26 -8.00 -18.94 2.43
C ARG A 26 -6.71 -19.74 2.57
N ASN A 27 -5.59 -19.09 2.94
CA ASN A 27 -4.25 -19.68 2.86
C ASN A 27 -3.63 -20.02 4.21
N TYR A 28 -4.17 -19.51 5.33
CA TYR A 28 -3.61 -19.66 6.67
C TYR A 28 -4.70 -19.97 7.72
N LYS A 29 -4.25 -20.35 8.92
CA LYS A 29 -5.10 -20.56 10.09
C LYS A 29 -4.70 -19.59 11.20
N PRO A 30 -5.04 -18.30 11.09
CA PRO A 30 -4.68 -17.32 12.11
C PRO A 30 -5.45 -17.60 13.41
N LYS A 31 -4.86 -17.23 14.54
CA LYS A 31 -5.56 -17.28 15.84
C LYS A 31 -6.64 -16.22 15.92
N LYS A 32 -6.34 -14.99 15.43
CA LYS A 32 -7.28 -13.87 15.35
C LYS A 32 -6.86 -12.89 14.26
N ILE A 33 -7.84 -12.23 13.65
CA ILE A 33 -7.63 -11.05 12.82
C ILE A 33 -8.48 -9.93 13.41
N ILE A 34 -7.83 -8.84 13.82
CA ILE A 34 -8.45 -7.66 14.42
C ILE A 34 -8.59 -6.58 13.35
N ILE A 35 -9.83 -6.26 13.02
CA ILE A 35 -10.21 -5.20 12.08
C ILE A 35 -10.35 -3.90 12.86
N TYR A 36 -9.44 -2.95 12.66
CA TYR A 36 -9.46 -1.66 13.32
C TYR A 36 -9.81 -0.56 12.32
N SER A 37 -10.95 0.09 12.48
CA SER A 37 -11.42 1.17 11.59
C SER A 37 -12.44 2.06 12.28
N ARG A 38 -12.67 3.26 11.73
CA ARG A 38 -13.59 4.27 12.29
C ARG A 38 -15.06 4.00 11.96
N ASP A 39 -15.31 3.38 10.82
CA ASP A 39 -16.63 3.25 10.21
C ASP A 39 -17.33 1.99 10.74
N GLU A 40 -18.29 2.17 11.65
CA GLU A 40 -19.07 1.09 12.24
C GLU A 40 -19.93 0.34 11.20
N TYR A 41 -20.49 1.08 10.23
CA TYR A 41 -21.34 0.47 9.22
C TYR A 41 -20.54 -0.45 8.30
N LYS A 42 -19.35 -0.05 7.87
CA LYS A 42 -18.47 -0.92 7.10
C LYS A 42 -18.03 -2.15 7.89
N GLN A 43 -17.78 -2.00 9.21
CA GLN A 43 -17.50 -3.15 10.06
C GLN A 43 -18.72 -4.09 10.17
N PHE A 44 -19.92 -3.55 10.31
CA PHE A 44 -21.16 -4.33 10.31
C PHE A 44 -21.34 -5.11 8.99
N VAL A 45 -21.17 -4.45 7.85
CA VAL A 45 -21.26 -5.10 6.52
C VAL A 45 -20.22 -6.23 6.42
N MET A 46 -18.97 -5.94 6.77
CA MET A 46 -17.88 -6.92 6.75
C MET A 46 -18.14 -8.09 7.70
N SER A 47 -18.69 -7.84 8.90
CA SER A 47 -19.01 -8.90 9.87
C SER A 47 -20.11 -9.85 9.37
N ASN A 48 -21.05 -9.34 8.58
CA ASN A 48 -22.09 -10.16 7.94
C ASN A 48 -21.53 -10.97 6.76
N GLN A 49 -20.58 -10.40 6.00
CA GLN A 49 -19.89 -11.11 4.91
C GLN A 49 -19.10 -12.30 5.44
N TYR A 50 -18.40 -12.13 6.56
CA TYR A 50 -17.54 -13.17 7.17
C TYR A 50 -18.16 -13.80 8.43
N LYS A 51 -19.49 -13.92 8.48
CA LYS A 51 -20.20 -14.45 9.66
C LYS A 51 -19.75 -15.86 10.12
N GLU A 52 -19.23 -16.67 9.19
CA GLU A 52 -18.73 -18.01 9.48
C GLU A 52 -17.36 -18.02 10.17
N HIS A 53 -16.67 -16.87 10.19
CA HIS A 53 -15.36 -16.68 10.82
C HIS A 53 -15.41 -15.81 12.09
N ARG A 54 -16.55 -15.77 12.79
CA ARG A 54 -16.75 -14.95 14.00
C ARG A 54 -15.84 -15.37 15.18
N ASP A 55 -15.38 -16.56 15.19
CA ASP A 55 -14.39 -17.10 16.15
C ASP A 55 -12.99 -16.51 15.94
N ILE A 56 -12.65 -16.14 14.70
CA ILE A 56 -11.35 -15.59 14.28
C ILE A 56 -11.38 -14.06 14.20
N LEU A 57 -12.42 -13.48 13.57
CA LEU A 57 -12.50 -12.04 13.32
C LEU A 57 -12.97 -11.26 14.56
N ARG A 58 -12.30 -10.13 14.81
CA ARG A 58 -12.66 -9.16 15.85
C ARG A 58 -12.74 -7.77 15.27
N TYR A 59 -13.80 -7.04 15.56
CA TYR A 59 -14.08 -5.72 15.03
C TYR A 59 -13.92 -4.67 16.13
N PHE A 60 -12.93 -3.79 15.95
CA PHE A 60 -12.65 -2.70 16.88
C PHE A 60 -12.92 -1.36 16.20
N ILE A 61 -13.96 -0.66 16.63
CA ILE A 61 -14.17 0.73 16.24
C ILE A 61 -13.10 1.57 16.92
N GLY A 62 -12.35 2.32 16.11
CA GLY A 62 -11.29 3.19 16.60
C GLY A 62 -10.63 4.00 15.47
N ASP A 63 -10.00 5.09 15.87
CA ASP A 63 -9.25 5.99 15.00
C ASP A 63 -7.75 5.86 15.29
N VAL A 64 -6.91 5.83 14.26
CA VAL A 64 -5.44 5.81 14.44
C VAL A 64 -4.90 7.07 15.12
N ARG A 65 -5.69 8.14 15.20
CA ARG A 65 -5.37 9.35 15.95
C ARG A 65 -5.54 9.19 17.47
N ASP A 66 -6.19 8.12 17.91
CA ASP A 66 -6.38 7.76 19.32
C ASP A 66 -5.39 6.66 19.72
N GLU A 67 -4.26 7.07 20.31
CA GLU A 67 -3.20 6.17 20.74
C GLU A 67 -3.67 5.21 21.85
N ALA A 68 -4.47 5.70 22.80
CA ALA A 68 -4.97 4.86 23.90
C ALA A 68 -5.84 3.72 23.36
N ARG A 69 -6.71 4.01 22.39
CA ARG A 69 -7.56 3.02 21.75
C ARG A 69 -6.75 2.01 20.92
N LEU A 70 -5.69 2.47 20.24
CA LEU A 70 -4.75 1.59 19.52
C LEU A 70 -4.06 0.62 20.47
N LYS A 71 -3.53 1.08 21.60
CA LYS A 71 -2.90 0.23 22.63
C LYS A 71 -3.86 -0.86 23.12
N MET A 72 -5.12 -0.51 23.38
CA MET A 72 -6.14 -1.49 23.77
C MET A 72 -6.36 -2.54 22.68
N ALA A 73 -6.42 -2.13 21.41
CA ALA A 73 -6.67 -3.02 20.27
C ALA A 73 -5.46 -3.90 19.94
N MET A 74 -4.23 -3.42 20.15
CA MET A 74 -2.98 -4.12 19.84
C MET A 74 -2.57 -5.12 20.93
N LYS A 75 -3.19 -5.07 22.12
CA LYS A 75 -2.83 -5.97 23.22
C LYS A 75 -2.95 -7.43 22.82
N GLY A 76 -1.81 -8.13 22.80
CA GLY A 76 -1.72 -9.53 22.39
C GLY A 76 -1.77 -9.75 20.87
N ALA A 77 -1.57 -8.70 20.05
CA ALA A 77 -1.32 -8.85 18.63
C ALA A 77 0.16 -9.19 18.39
N ASP A 78 0.40 -10.20 17.54
CA ASP A 78 1.75 -10.53 17.09
C ASP A 78 2.19 -9.58 15.95
N TYR A 79 1.30 -9.30 15.02
CA TYR A 79 1.59 -8.49 13.82
C TYR A 79 0.59 -7.37 13.65
N VAL A 80 1.07 -6.24 13.13
CA VAL A 80 0.24 -5.09 12.75
C VAL A 80 0.47 -4.73 11.29
N ILE A 81 -0.62 -4.60 10.53
CA ILE A 81 -0.62 -4.05 9.18
C ILE A 81 -1.23 -2.65 9.24
N HIS A 82 -0.41 -1.63 9.00
CA HIS A 82 -0.88 -0.25 9.01
C HIS A 82 -1.30 0.20 7.62
N ALA A 83 -2.61 0.06 7.31
CA ALA A 83 -3.21 0.43 6.03
C ALA A 83 -4.11 1.67 6.12
N ALA A 84 -4.36 2.20 7.32
CA ALA A 84 -5.18 3.40 7.50
C ALA A 84 -4.46 4.65 7.00
N ALA A 85 -5.08 5.38 6.08
CA ALA A 85 -4.59 6.67 5.59
C ALA A 85 -5.71 7.47 4.92
N LEU A 86 -5.59 8.79 4.88
CA LEU A 86 -6.25 9.63 3.89
C LEU A 86 -5.38 9.61 2.62
N LYS A 87 -5.96 9.25 1.46
CA LYS A 87 -5.21 9.01 0.22
C LYS A 87 -5.69 9.81 -0.99
N GLN A 88 -6.83 10.46 -0.90
CA GLN A 88 -7.38 11.28 -1.99
C GLN A 88 -6.60 12.59 -2.08
N VAL A 89 -5.83 12.78 -3.15
CA VAL A 89 -4.96 13.95 -3.32
C VAL A 89 -5.73 15.26 -3.17
N PRO A 90 -6.83 15.53 -3.89
CA PRO A 90 -7.55 16.80 -3.72
C PRO A 90 -8.12 16.99 -2.32
N ALA A 91 -8.58 15.92 -1.67
CA ALA A 91 -9.11 16.00 -0.31
C ALA A 91 -8.00 16.30 0.73
N CYS A 92 -6.80 15.75 0.53
CA CYS A 92 -5.65 16.03 1.38
C CYS A 92 -5.16 17.48 1.22
N GLU A 93 -5.08 17.98 -0.03
CA GLU A 93 -4.72 19.38 -0.29
C GLU A 93 -5.70 20.35 0.36
N TYR A 94 -7.00 20.08 0.26
CA TYR A 94 -8.03 20.91 0.87
C TYR A 94 -8.10 20.79 2.39
N ASN A 95 -7.72 19.64 2.97
CA ASN A 95 -7.76 19.37 4.42
C ASN A 95 -6.37 18.96 4.96
N PRO A 96 -5.36 19.83 4.90
CA PRO A 96 -3.98 19.48 5.22
C PRO A 96 -3.80 18.98 6.66
N ASN A 97 -4.46 19.61 7.62
CA ASN A 97 -4.39 19.23 9.03
C ASN A 97 -4.92 17.80 9.28
N GLU A 98 -6.00 17.42 8.61
CA GLU A 98 -6.57 16.08 8.77
C GLU A 98 -5.69 15.01 8.09
N ALA A 99 -5.03 15.34 6.97
CA ALA A 99 -4.04 14.49 6.34
C ALA A 99 -2.83 14.27 7.27
N ILE A 100 -2.29 15.32 7.87
CA ILE A 100 -1.18 15.26 8.82
C ILE A 100 -1.58 14.44 10.06
N LYS A 101 -2.71 14.75 10.69
CA LYS A 101 -3.20 14.02 11.88
C LYS A 101 -3.40 12.54 11.62
N THR A 102 -3.92 12.18 10.45
CA THR A 102 -4.20 10.77 10.13
C THR A 102 -2.94 10.04 9.67
N ASN A 103 -2.20 10.61 8.73
CA ASN A 103 -1.11 9.90 8.07
C ASN A 103 0.22 9.99 8.82
N ILE A 104 0.48 11.10 9.54
CA ILE A 104 1.72 11.31 10.31
C ILE A 104 1.50 11.00 11.79
N ASN A 105 0.59 11.72 12.47
CA ASN A 105 0.36 11.48 13.90
C ASN A 105 -0.21 10.08 14.14
N GLY A 106 -1.10 9.62 13.22
CA GLY A 106 -1.59 8.23 13.26
C GLY A 106 -0.48 7.20 13.11
N ALA A 107 0.53 7.44 12.28
CA ALA A 107 1.72 6.58 12.19
C ALA A 107 2.53 6.58 13.50
N MET A 108 2.75 7.75 14.10
CA MET A 108 3.43 7.86 15.41
C MET A 108 2.68 7.08 16.48
N ASN A 109 1.36 7.22 16.55
CA ASN A 109 0.52 6.50 17.51
C ASN A 109 0.59 4.98 17.31
N VAL A 110 0.63 4.50 16.05
CA VAL A 110 0.80 3.08 15.75
C VAL A 110 2.16 2.58 16.22
N ILE A 111 3.22 3.36 16.00
CA ILE A 111 4.59 3.03 16.45
C ILE A 111 4.62 2.93 17.99
N ASN A 112 4.14 3.96 18.69
CA ASN A 112 4.12 3.99 20.15
C ASN A 112 3.31 2.83 20.72
N ALA A 113 2.10 2.61 20.18
CA ALA A 113 1.24 1.52 20.63
C ALA A 113 1.90 0.14 20.42
N ALA A 114 2.57 -0.07 19.28
CA ALA A 114 3.24 -1.32 18.97
C ALA A 114 4.44 -1.59 19.91
N LEU A 115 5.25 -0.57 20.17
CA LEU A 115 6.39 -0.66 21.11
C LEU A 115 5.92 -0.99 22.51
N GLU A 116 4.88 -0.33 23.02
CA GLU A 116 4.38 -0.53 24.39
C GLU A 116 3.65 -1.89 24.55
N THR A 117 3.04 -2.42 23.49
CA THR A 117 2.28 -3.68 23.57
C THR A 117 3.10 -4.91 23.17
N GLY A 118 4.35 -4.73 22.74
CA GLY A 118 5.26 -5.81 22.38
C GLY A 118 4.88 -6.54 21.10
N VAL A 119 4.34 -5.83 20.12
CA VAL A 119 4.09 -6.37 18.77
C VAL A 119 5.40 -6.83 18.14
N GLU A 120 5.44 -8.03 17.55
CA GLU A 120 6.66 -8.55 16.91
C GLU A 120 7.06 -7.74 15.66
N LYS A 121 6.09 -7.52 14.75
CA LYS A 121 6.33 -6.78 13.50
C LYS A 121 5.19 -5.85 13.12
N VAL A 122 5.54 -4.69 12.58
CA VAL A 122 4.61 -3.74 11.97
C VAL A 122 5.01 -3.52 10.52
N ILE A 123 4.09 -3.76 9.59
CA ILE A 123 4.26 -3.42 8.17
C ILE A 123 3.37 -2.23 7.83
N ALA A 124 3.99 -1.12 7.44
CA ALA A 124 3.29 0.08 7.02
C ALA A 124 3.13 0.13 5.50
N LEU A 125 1.91 0.34 5.02
CA LEU A 125 1.66 0.50 3.59
C LEU A 125 2.04 1.91 3.14
N SER A 126 2.81 2.01 2.06
CA SER A 126 3.22 3.24 1.40
C SER A 126 2.81 3.24 -0.07
N THR A 127 3.27 4.22 -0.83
CA THR A 127 2.84 4.50 -2.20
C THR A 127 3.99 5.07 -3.02
N ASP A 128 3.94 4.92 -4.35
CA ASP A 128 4.76 5.61 -5.33
C ASP A 128 4.72 7.15 -5.17
N LYS A 129 3.60 7.69 -4.67
CA LYS A 129 3.43 9.13 -4.43
C LYS A 129 4.28 9.68 -3.27
N ALA A 130 4.79 8.78 -2.41
CA ALA A 130 5.73 9.14 -1.35
C ALA A 130 7.17 9.38 -1.88
N VAL A 131 7.45 8.98 -3.13
CA VAL A 131 8.75 9.16 -3.79
C VAL A 131 8.75 10.48 -4.54
N ASN A 132 9.70 11.37 -4.26
CA ASN A 132 9.74 12.74 -4.84
C ASN A 132 8.34 13.38 -4.85
N PRO A 133 7.72 13.57 -3.67
CA PRO A 133 6.30 13.97 -3.56
C PRO A 133 6.07 15.37 -4.11
N ILE A 134 5.03 15.53 -4.93
CA ILE A 134 4.56 16.82 -5.46
C ILE A 134 3.17 17.18 -4.95
N ASN A 135 2.65 16.41 -3.99
CA ASN A 135 1.37 16.65 -3.32
C ASN A 135 1.47 16.29 -1.84
N LEU A 136 0.54 16.82 -1.05
CA LEU A 136 0.53 16.64 0.40
C LEU A 136 0.36 15.17 0.80
N TYR A 137 -0.51 14.41 0.13
CA TYR A 137 -0.65 12.99 0.39
C TYR A 137 0.70 12.26 0.31
N GLY A 138 1.43 12.46 -0.79
CA GLY A 138 2.77 11.91 -0.97
C GLY A 138 3.74 12.37 0.12
N GLY A 139 3.74 13.66 0.45
CA GLY A 139 4.55 14.24 1.54
C GLY A 139 4.27 13.57 2.88
N THR A 140 2.98 13.40 3.25
CA THR A 140 2.61 12.72 4.50
C THR A 140 3.04 11.25 4.54
N LYS A 141 2.96 10.56 3.41
CA LYS A 141 3.39 9.14 3.30
C LYS A 141 4.92 9.00 3.30
N LEU A 142 5.66 9.97 2.76
CA LEU A 142 7.12 10.04 2.90
C LEU A 142 7.50 10.14 4.37
N VAL A 143 6.93 11.12 5.09
CA VAL A 143 7.21 11.30 6.53
C VAL A 143 6.84 10.05 7.32
N SER A 144 5.65 9.48 7.10
CA SER A 144 5.21 8.23 7.73
C SER A 144 6.21 7.10 7.51
N GLY A 145 6.68 6.89 6.28
CA GLY A 145 7.68 5.87 5.97
C GLY A 145 8.98 6.07 6.73
N LYS A 146 9.49 7.31 6.80
CA LYS A 146 10.69 7.65 7.58
C LYS A 146 10.52 7.39 9.09
N LEU A 147 9.32 7.68 9.65
CA LEU A 147 9.01 7.39 11.05
C LEU A 147 9.07 5.89 11.35
N PHE A 148 8.45 5.05 10.51
CA PHE A 148 8.50 3.59 10.69
C PHE A 148 9.93 3.05 10.56
N THR A 149 10.71 3.53 9.59
CA THR A 149 12.12 3.11 9.45
C THR A 149 12.92 3.51 10.69
N ALA A 150 12.81 4.76 11.14
CA ALA A 150 13.57 5.29 12.30
C ALA A 150 13.15 4.61 13.62
N ALA A 151 11.92 4.14 13.75
CA ALA A 151 11.43 3.49 14.97
C ALA A 151 12.24 2.24 15.38
N ASN A 152 12.93 1.62 14.44
CA ASN A 152 13.82 0.48 14.75
C ASN A 152 15.02 0.88 15.61
N ALA A 153 15.47 2.14 15.56
CA ALA A 153 16.61 2.60 16.35
C ALA A 153 16.34 2.60 17.87
N TYR A 154 15.07 2.77 18.28
CA TYR A 154 14.69 2.79 19.70
C TYR A 154 13.79 1.62 20.10
N SER A 155 13.61 0.65 19.22
CA SER A 155 12.84 -0.56 19.51
C SER A 155 13.60 -1.57 20.37
N GLY A 156 14.93 -1.45 20.48
CA GLY A 156 15.78 -2.40 21.19
C GLY A 156 16.02 -3.70 20.41
N GLU A 157 16.92 -4.53 20.92
CA GLU A 157 17.47 -5.71 20.23
C GLU A 157 16.39 -6.78 19.95
N ASN A 158 15.49 -6.98 20.91
CA ASN A 158 14.38 -7.93 20.82
C ASN A 158 13.00 -7.24 20.73
N GLY A 159 12.98 -5.99 20.32
CA GLY A 159 11.75 -5.20 20.25
C GLY A 159 11.00 -5.36 18.92
N THR A 160 9.96 -4.54 18.75
CA THR A 160 9.14 -4.50 17.53
C THR A 160 9.99 -4.18 16.30
N ARG A 161 9.82 -4.93 15.23
CA ARG A 161 10.42 -4.63 13.92
C ARG A 161 9.43 -3.90 13.03
N PHE A 162 9.89 -2.80 12.44
CA PHE A 162 9.09 -1.96 11.55
C PHE A 162 9.66 -2.01 10.14
N ALA A 163 8.81 -2.28 9.15
CA ALA A 163 9.18 -2.21 7.74
C ALA A 163 8.06 -1.54 6.93
N VAL A 164 8.40 -1.11 5.73
CA VAL A 164 7.52 -0.42 4.81
C VAL A 164 7.31 -1.26 3.56
N VAL A 165 6.09 -1.29 3.04
CA VAL A 165 5.78 -1.83 1.72
C VAL A 165 5.34 -0.68 0.83
N ARG A 166 5.99 -0.51 -0.31
CA ARG A 166 5.71 0.53 -1.30
C ARG A 166 5.23 -0.12 -2.59
N TYR A 167 4.06 0.27 -3.06
CA TYR A 167 3.52 -0.16 -4.35
C TYR A 167 2.75 0.97 -5.03
N GLY A 168 2.50 0.78 -6.34
CA GLY A 168 1.82 1.76 -7.18
C GLY A 168 0.30 1.73 -7.06
N ASN A 169 -0.36 2.10 -8.14
CA ASN A 169 -1.82 2.12 -8.20
C ASN A 169 -2.38 0.69 -8.14
N VAL A 170 -3.17 0.42 -7.12
CA VAL A 170 -3.89 -0.85 -7.03
C VAL A 170 -5.10 -0.80 -7.96
N ALA A 171 -5.18 -1.76 -8.88
CA ALA A 171 -6.27 -1.88 -9.84
C ALA A 171 -7.63 -1.93 -9.12
N GLY A 172 -8.63 -1.21 -9.65
CA GLY A 172 -9.99 -1.17 -9.09
C GLY A 172 -10.13 -0.51 -7.72
N SER A 173 -9.05 0.04 -7.13
CA SER A 173 -9.14 0.71 -5.82
C SER A 173 -10.05 1.94 -5.88
N ARG A 174 -10.82 2.18 -4.81
CA ARG A 174 -11.77 3.31 -4.71
C ARG A 174 -11.10 4.64 -5.03
N GLY A 175 -11.72 5.42 -5.94
CA GLY A 175 -11.25 6.73 -6.37
C GLY A 175 -10.06 6.69 -7.34
N SER A 176 -9.74 5.53 -7.94
CA SER A 176 -8.75 5.41 -9.02
C SER A 176 -9.39 5.61 -10.39
N VAL A 177 -8.56 5.64 -11.43
CA VAL A 177 -8.97 5.88 -12.82
C VAL A 177 -9.93 4.81 -13.35
N ILE A 178 -9.79 3.55 -12.95
CA ILE A 178 -10.65 2.44 -13.42
C ILE A 178 -12.10 2.66 -12.98
N PRO A 179 -12.45 2.84 -11.68
CA PRO A 179 -13.80 3.17 -11.28
C PRO A 179 -14.33 4.49 -11.89
N PHE A 180 -13.46 5.46 -12.11
CA PHE A 180 -13.85 6.70 -12.76
C PHE A 180 -14.28 6.48 -14.22
N PHE A 181 -13.50 5.75 -15.01
CA PHE A 181 -13.87 5.38 -16.38
C PHE A 181 -15.10 4.49 -16.43
N GLN A 182 -15.20 3.51 -15.53
CA GLN A 182 -16.35 2.62 -15.44
C GLN A 182 -17.66 3.41 -15.20
N ASN A 183 -17.63 4.37 -14.28
CA ASN A 183 -18.79 5.22 -14.02
C ASN A 183 -19.22 6.04 -15.26
N ILE A 184 -18.27 6.51 -16.08
CA ILE A 184 -18.57 7.19 -17.35
C ILE A 184 -19.25 6.21 -18.32
N ILE A 185 -18.71 5.01 -18.47
CA ILE A 185 -19.23 3.96 -19.37
C ILE A 185 -20.64 3.54 -18.95
N ASP A 186 -20.86 3.27 -17.67
CA ASP A 186 -22.14 2.84 -17.11
C ASP A 186 -23.25 3.92 -17.32
N ASN A 187 -22.86 5.20 -17.38
CA ASN A 187 -23.76 6.31 -17.71
C ASN A 187 -23.90 6.58 -19.22
N GLY A 188 -23.40 5.67 -20.08
CA GLY A 188 -23.54 5.77 -21.54
C GLY A 188 -22.56 6.74 -22.20
N GLY A 189 -21.50 7.17 -21.47
CA GLY A 189 -20.44 8.01 -22.02
C GLY A 189 -19.62 7.26 -23.09
N LYS A 190 -19.26 7.98 -24.16
CA LYS A 190 -18.47 7.47 -25.29
C LYS A 190 -17.07 8.04 -25.38
N GLU A 191 -16.72 8.90 -24.46
CA GLU A 191 -15.43 9.58 -24.38
C GLU A 191 -14.85 9.38 -22.98
N LEU A 192 -13.57 9.01 -22.91
CA LEU A 192 -12.83 8.85 -21.66
C LEU A 192 -11.75 9.95 -21.58
N PRO A 193 -11.90 10.94 -20.66
CA PRO A 193 -10.96 12.07 -20.59
C PRO A 193 -9.61 11.60 -20.03
N ILE A 194 -8.54 11.98 -20.72
CA ILE A 194 -7.15 11.68 -20.36
C ILE A 194 -6.45 12.96 -19.96
N THR A 195 -5.69 12.89 -18.86
CA THR A 195 -4.97 14.06 -18.34
C THR A 195 -3.76 14.44 -19.19
N ASP A 196 -3.05 13.45 -19.71
CA ASP A 196 -1.92 13.62 -20.64
C ASP A 196 -1.65 12.28 -21.35
N TYR A 197 -1.47 12.29 -22.66
CA TYR A 197 -1.23 11.08 -23.47
C TYR A 197 0.09 10.36 -23.16
N ARG A 198 1.05 11.06 -22.58
CA ARG A 198 2.35 10.49 -22.16
C ARG A 198 2.30 9.80 -20.83
N MET A 199 1.20 9.94 -20.07
CA MET A 199 1.07 9.49 -18.69
C MET A 199 1.12 7.98 -18.57
N THR A 200 1.96 7.49 -17.67
CA THR A 200 2.10 6.08 -17.37
C THR A 200 1.88 5.81 -15.89
N ARG A 201 1.45 4.60 -15.57
CA ARG A 201 1.25 4.12 -14.18
C ARG A 201 1.76 2.70 -14.06
N PHE A 202 2.01 2.29 -12.82
CA PHE A 202 2.25 0.90 -12.49
C PHE A 202 0.93 0.18 -12.24
N TRP A 203 0.88 -1.11 -12.59
CA TRP A 203 -0.28 -1.98 -12.31
C TRP A 203 0.06 -3.01 -11.25
N ILE A 204 -0.71 -3.04 -10.18
CA ILE A 204 -0.65 -4.10 -9.18
C ILE A 204 -2.05 -4.56 -8.82
N SER A 205 -2.26 -5.88 -8.69
CA SER A 205 -3.51 -6.41 -8.13
C SER A 205 -3.52 -6.32 -6.60
N LEU A 206 -4.70 -6.40 -5.99
CA LEU A 206 -4.81 -6.47 -4.53
C LEU A 206 -4.09 -7.71 -3.97
N GLU A 207 -4.16 -8.85 -4.67
CA GLU A 207 -3.50 -10.09 -4.28
C GLU A 207 -1.97 -9.93 -4.23
N GLN A 208 -1.37 -9.37 -5.28
CA GLN A 208 0.08 -9.07 -5.30
C GLN A 208 0.49 -8.10 -4.19
N GLY A 209 -0.36 -7.11 -3.87
CA GLY A 209 -0.12 -6.19 -2.75
C GLY A 209 -0.14 -6.91 -1.39
N VAL A 210 -1.06 -7.85 -1.19
CA VAL A 210 -1.12 -8.70 0.02
C VAL A 210 0.09 -9.63 0.09
N GLU A 211 0.45 -10.29 -1.00
CA GLU A 211 1.62 -11.18 -1.05
C GLU A 211 2.91 -10.44 -0.68
N LEU A 212 3.09 -9.20 -1.15
CA LEU A 212 4.24 -8.38 -0.78
C LEU A 212 4.25 -8.04 0.72
N VAL A 213 3.10 -7.76 1.33
CA VAL A 213 2.99 -7.53 2.77
C VAL A 213 3.34 -8.80 3.57
N ILE A 214 2.84 -9.95 3.13
CA ILE A 214 3.15 -11.25 3.78
C ILE A 214 4.64 -11.56 3.64
N LYS A 215 5.25 -11.28 2.48
CA LYS A 215 6.69 -11.41 2.27
C LYS A 215 7.47 -10.51 3.23
N ALA A 216 7.10 -9.24 3.33
CA ALA A 216 7.72 -8.30 4.26
C ALA A 216 7.57 -8.76 5.72
N LEU A 217 6.40 -9.25 6.13
CA LEU A 217 6.21 -9.87 7.46
C LEU A 217 7.16 -11.04 7.70
N SER A 218 7.39 -11.86 6.67
CA SER A 218 8.27 -13.04 6.78
C SER A 218 9.75 -12.65 6.90
N GLU A 219 10.20 -11.71 6.08
CA GLU A 219 11.63 -11.50 5.82
C GLU A 219 12.22 -10.26 6.49
N ALA A 220 11.38 -9.25 6.83
CA ALA A 220 11.90 -7.99 7.37
C ALA A 220 12.64 -8.20 8.70
N ASN A 221 13.84 -7.62 8.77
CA ASN A 221 14.68 -7.52 9.95
C ASN A 221 14.53 -6.18 10.68
N GLY A 222 13.88 -5.20 10.02
CA GLY A 222 13.55 -3.87 10.51
C GLY A 222 14.21 -2.75 9.70
N GLY A 223 13.38 -1.82 9.22
CA GLY A 223 13.81 -0.63 8.47
C GLY A 223 13.71 -0.73 6.96
N GLU A 224 13.51 -1.91 6.40
CA GLU A 224 13.44 -2.13 4.96
C GLU A 224 12.21 -1.50 4.33
N THR A 225 12.37 -1.11 3.05
CA THR A 225 11.23 -0.79 2.18
C THR A 225 11.15 -1.81 1.04
N PHE A 226 10.12 -2.65 1.07
CA PHE A 226 9.84 -3.66 0.04
C PHE A 226 9.06 -3.06 -1.11
N ILE A 227 9.44 -3.37 -2.36
CA ILE A 227 8.86 -2.82 -3.58
C ILE A 227 8.67 -3.95 -4.60
N SER A 228 7.44 -4.22 -5.03
CA SER A 228 7.19 -5.23 -6.08
C SER A 228 7.73 -4.80 -7.44
N LYS A 229 8.27 -5.75 -8.19
CA LYS A 229 8.46 -5.61 -9.64
C LYS A 229 7.13 -5.88 -10.32
N ILE A 230 6.56 -4.85 -10.92
CA ILE A 230 5.23 -4.85 -11.52
C ILE A 230 5.25 -4.14 -12.87
N PRO A 231 4.36 -4.52 -13.80
CA PRO A 231 4.31 -3.89 -15.11
C PRO A 231 3.80 -2.45 -15.05
N SER A 232 4.16 -1.71 -16.09
CA SER A 232 3.62 -0.38 -16.38
C SER A 232 2.59 -0.45 -17.50
N PHE A 233 1.73 0.57 -17.56
CA PHE A 233 0.77 0.77 -18.64
C PHE A 233 0.62 2.25 -18.96
N LYS A 234 0.19 2.55 -20.18
CA LYS A 234 -0.20 3.90 -20.60
C LYS A 234 -1.67 4.11 -20.25
N ILE A 235 -2.02 5.32 -19.82
CA ILE A 235 -3.43 5.65 -19.54
C ILE A 235 -4.29 5.57 -20.80
N THR A 236 -3.71 5.84 -21.97
CA THR A 236 -4.36 5.66 -23.29
C THR A 236 -4.75 4.20 -23.52
N ASP A 237 -3.87 3.25 -23.20
CA ASP A 237 -4.11 1.82 -23.40
C ASP A 237 -5.20 1.31 -22.44
N LEU A 238 -5.23 1.84 -21.21
CA LEU A 238 -6.32 1.56 -20.27
C LEU A 238 -7.67 2.04 -20.82
N ALA A 239 -7.75 3.26 -21.36
CA ALA A 239 -8.98 3.77 -21.94
C ALA A 239 -9.48 2.90 -23.10
N GLN A 240 -8.58 2.50 -24.02
CA GLN A 240 -8.91 1.61 -25.12
C GLN A 240 -9.28 0.18 -24.66
N ALA A 241 -8.68 -0.30 -23.59
CA ALA A 241 -9.03 -1.60 -23.00
C ALA A 241 -10.43 -1.60 -22.40
N MET A 242 -10.83 -0.51 -21.73
CA MET A 242 -12.14 -0.38 -21.08
C MET A 242 -13.27 -0.05 -22.07
N LEU A 243 -12.99 0.77 -23.08
CA LEU A 243 -13.98 1.18 -24.10
C LEU A 243 -13.31 1.25 -25.48
N PRO A 244 -13.25 0.14 -26.22
CA PRO A 244 -12.61 0.08 -27.54
C PRO A 244 -13.18 1.11 -28.51
N GLY A 245 -12.28 1.86 -29.17
CA GLY A 245 -12.65 2.90 -30.11
C GLY A 245 -13.19 4.20 -29.49
N CYS A 246 -13.12 4.36 -28.18
CA CYS A 246 -13.54 5.60 -27.52
C CYS A 246 -12.66 6.78 -27.94
N LYS A 247 -13.25 7.97 -27.92
CA LYS A 247 -12.48 9.20 -27.96
C LYS A 247 -11.85 9.46 -26.60
N THR A 248 -10.63 9.96 -26.63
CA THR A 248 -9.84 10.25 -25.42
C THR A 248 -9.42 11.73 -25.42
N PRO A 249 -10.34 12.68 -25.14
CA PRO A 249 -9.98 14.09 -25.08
C PRO A 249 -8.94 14.34 -23.98
N GLU A 250 -7.89 15.11 -24.32
CA GLU A 250 -6.87 15.53 -23.37
C GLU A 250 -7.38 16.71 -22.54
N VAL A 251 -7.43 16.57 -21.22
CA VAL A 251 -8.00 17.56 -20.30
C VAL A 251 -6.95 18.32 -19.49
N GLY A 252 -5.67 17.99 -19.64
CA GLY A 252 -4.55 18.59 -18.91
C GLY A 252 -4.24 17.90 -17.58
N ILE A 253 -2.98 18.00 -17.16
CA ILE A 253 -2.48 17.42 -15.91
C ILE A 253 -3.09 18.18 -14.73
N ARG A 254 -3.62 17.44 -13.75
CA ARG A 254 -4.17 18.01 -12.52
C ARG A 254 -3.04 18.41 -11.57
N GLU A 255 -3.32 19.36 -10.69
CA GLU A 255 -2.40 19.71 -9.61
C GLU A 255 -2.04 18.48 -8.78
N GLY A 256 -0.75 18.29 -8.52
CA GLY A 256 -0.24 17.17 -7.74
C GLY A 256 -0.19 15.82 -8.48
N GLU A 257 -0.43 15.77 -9.79
CA GLU A 257 -0.27 14.57 -10.61
C GLU A 257 1.07 14.54 -11.36
N LYS A 258 1.78 13.42 -11.27
CA LYS A 258 3.01 13.17 -12.04
C LYS A 258 2.71 12.59 -13.41
N LEU A 259 3.57 12.89 -14.38
CA LEU A 259 3.54 12.24 -15.69
C LEU A 259 3.86 10.74 -15.55
N HIS A 260 4.93 10.42 -14.84
CA HIS A 260 5.36 9.07 -14.53
C HIS A 260 5.50 8.90 -13.01
N GLU A 261 5.17 7.74 -12.49
CA GLU A 261 5.37 7.41 -11.07
C GLU A 261 6.74 6.76 -10.88
N ILE A 262 7.36 7.00 -9.72
CA ILE A 262 8.68 6.48 -9.36
C ILE A 262 8.52 5.67 -8.07
N MET A 263 9.17 4.51 -8.00
CA MET A 263 9.21 3.68 -6.80
C MET A 263 10.61 3.57 -6.17
N VAL A 264 11.67 3.68 -6.97
CA VAL A 264 13.07 3.76 -6.51
C VAL A 264 13.68 4.95 -7.22
N THR A 265 14.22 5.91 -6.46
CA THR A 265 14.94 7.06 -7.01
C THR A 265 16.40 6.68 -7.30
N ARG A 266 17.09 7.54 -8.04
CA ARG A 266 18.53 7.37 -8.29
C ARG A 266 19.34 7.38 -6.99
N GLU A 267 18.94 8.22 -6.03
CA GLU A 267 19.56 8.31 -4.71
C GLU A 267 19.28 7.04 -3.88
N ASP A 268 18.05 6.50 -3.95
CA ASP A 268 17.71 5.22 -3.30
C ASP A 268 18.55 4.05 -3.86
N SER A 269 19.04 4.13 -5.11
CA SER A 269 19.79 3.06 -5.78
C SER A 269 21.04 2.61 -5.01
N LEU A 270 21.66 3.54 -4.27
CA LEU A 270 22.86 3.26 -3.46
C LEU A 270 22.63 2.19 -2.37
N HIS A 271 21.36 1.97 -2.00
CA HIS A 271 20.96 1.06 -0.92
C HIS A 271 19.85 0.11 -1.36
N THR A 272 19.58 0.03 -2.67
CA THR A 272 18.55 -0.83 -3.25
C THR A 272 19.15 -2.14 -3.72
N TYR A 273 18.57 -3.24 -3.25
CA TYR A 273 18.92 -4.58 -3.70
C TYR A 273 17.79 -5.15 -4.56
N GLU A 274 18.18 -5.77 -5.66
CA GLU A 274 17.30 -6.43 -6.59
C GLU A 274 17.21 -7.91 -6.26
N TYR A 275 15.98 -8.40 -6.11
CA TYR A 275 15.61 -9.80 -5.99
C TYR A 275 14.79 -10.25 -7.21
N GLU A 276 14.46 -11.51 -7.31
CA GLU A 276 13.72 -12.06 -8.45
C GLU A 276 12.42 -11.28 -8.74
N LYS A 277 11.55 -11.09 -7.71
CA LYS A 277 10.22 -10.51 -7.86
C LYS A 277 10.04 -9.13 -7.19
N HIS A 278 11.07 -8.59 -6.57
CA HIS A 278 10.95 -7.35 -5.81
C HIS A 278 12.31 -6.65 -5.66
N TYR A 279 12.26 -5.39 -5.25
CA TYR A 279 13.40 -4.63 -4.75
C TYR A 279 13.24 -4.41 -3.25
N ILE A 280 14.34 -4.24 -2.54
CA ILE A 280 14.38 -3.79 -1.15
C ILE A 280 15.32 -2.60 -1.04
N ILE A 281 14.82 -1.49 -0.51
CA ILE A 281 15.66 -0.37 -0.09
C ILE A 281 16.01 -0.60 1.37
N TYR A 282 17.29 -0.72 1.69
CA TYR A 282 17.77 -0.89 3.04
C TYR A 282 18.09 0.45 3.70
N PRO A 283 17.92 0.57 5.05
CA PRO A 283 18.32 1.77 5.77
C PRO A 283 19.84 2.06 5.62
N HIS A 284 20.16 3.34 5.60
CA HIS A 284 21.55 3.82 5.64
C HIS A 284 21.76 4.64 6.91
N TYR A 285 21.83 3.93 8.03
CA TYR A 285 22.06 4.52 9.34
C TYR A 285 23.13 3.72 10.08
N ASP A 286 23.92 4.39 10.93
CA ASP A 286 25.02 3.76 11.67
C ASP A 286 24.58 2.62 12.61
N TRP A 287 23.30 2.67 13.05
CA TRP A 287 22.72 1.64 13.91
C TRP A 287 22.22 0.41 13.14
N TRP A 288 22.16 0.46 11.80
CA TRP A 288 21.68 -0.63 10.99
C TRP A 288 22.83 -1.40 10.34
N GLY A 289 23.06 -2.63 10.74
CA GLY A 289 24.17 -3.45 10.27
C GLY A 289 23.89 -4.13 8.93
N LYS A 290 24.91 -4.27 8.09
CA LYS A 290 24.84 -4.95 6.79
C LYS A 290 24.51 -6.44 6.88
N GLU A 291 24.72 -7.05 8.05
CA GLU A 291 24.33 -8.42 8.38
C GLU A 291 22.82 -8.65 8.30
N ASN A 292 22.03 -7.58 8.38
CA ASN A 292 20.58 -7.61 8.22
C ASN A 292 20.12 -7.65 6.76
N ILE A 293 21.04 -7.55 5.78
CA ILE A 293 20.68 -7.68 4.36
C ILE A 293 20.21 -9.11 4.09
N ILE A 294 19.00 -9.23 3.54
CA ILE A 294 18.42 -10.52 3.21
C ILE A 294 19.25 -11.19 2.11
N PRO A 295 19.66 -12.47 2.27
CA PRO A 295 20.46 -13.17 1.27
C PRO A 295 19.76 -13.29 -0.10
N GLY A 296 20.56 -13.38 -1.18
CA GLY A 296 20.07 -13.64 -2.53
C GLY A 296 19.72 -12.38 -3.34
N GLY A 297 19.87 -11.19 -2.79
CA GLY A 297 19.75 -9.93 -3.52
C GLY A 297 21.10 -9.45 -4.08
N SER A 298 21.04 -8.65 -5.14
CA SER A 298 22.18 -7.96 -5.73
C SER A 298 21.98 -6.46 -5.70
N LEU A 299 22.99 -5.70 -5.29
CA LEU A 299 22.92 -4.24 -5.33
C LEU A 299 22.66 -3.79 -6.77
N VAL A 300 21.68 -2.91 -6.96
CA VAL A 300 21.36 -2.37 -8.29
C VAL A 300 22.51 -1.47 -8.79
N LYS A 301 22.54 -1.21 -10.10
CA LYS A 301 23.56 -0.30 -10.68
C LYS A 301 23.40 1.11 -10.11
N PRO A 302 24.49 1.86 -9.95
CA PRO A 302 24.41 3.27 -9.61
C PRO A 302 23.48 4.03 -10.56
N GLU A 303 22.75 5.00 -10.04
CA GLU A 303 21.73 5.79 -10.77
C GLU A 303 20.56 4.98 -11.34
N PHE A 304 20.36 3.74 -10.88
CA PHE A 304 19.18 2.98 -11.21
C PHE A 304 17.91 3.71 -10.72
N GLU A 305 16.94 3.84 -11.60
CA GLU A 305 15.62 4.38 -11.27
C GLU A 305 14.53 3.37 -11.65
N TYR A 306 13.61 3.10 -10.75
CA TYR A 306 12.45 2.29 -11.05
C TYR A 306 11.24 3.19 -11.23
N SER A 307 10.96 3.54 -12.50
CA SER A 307 9.91 4.46 -12.92
C SER A 307 8.93 3.78 -13.86
N SER A 308 7.65 4.17 -13.79
CA SER A 308 6.62 3.69 -14.73
C SER A 308 6.87 4.11 -16.18
N GLY A 309 7.64 5.19 -16.39
CA GLY A 309 7.97 5.69 -17.73
C GLY A 309 9.10 4.94 -18.43
N THR A 310 9.99 4.31 -17.65
CA THR A 310 11.20 3.62 -18.15
C THR A 310 11.23 2.13 -17.79
N ASN A 311 10.12 1.59 -17.32
CA ASN A 311 9.99 0.19 -16.95
C ASN A 311 10.25 -0.74 -18.15
N THR A 312 10.77 -1.94 -17.87
CA THR A 312 11.00 -2.98 -18.89
C THR A 312 9.78 -3.89 -19.13
N GLN A 313 8.81 -3.87 -18.20
CA GLN A 313 7.59 -4.68 -18.28
C GLN A 313 6.41 -3.77 -18.59
N TRP A 314 5.71 -4.03 -19.69
CA TRP A 314 4.59 -3.24 -20.15
C TRP A 314 3.36 -4.10 -20.39
N LEU A 315 2.20 -3.59 -20.01
CA LEU A 315 0.90 -4.14 -20.39
C LEU A 315 0.41 -3.44 -21.66
N ASN A 316 0.00 -4.22 -22.65
CA ASN A 316 -0.73 -3.76 -23.80
C ASN A 316 -2.26 -3.77 -23.54
N VAL A 317 -3.05 -3.34 -24.53
CA VAL A 317 -4.53 -3.28 -24.41
C VAL A 317 -5.14 -4.63 -24.08
N GLU A 318 -4.68 -5.71 -24.73
CA GLU A 318 -5.20 -7.08 -24.52
C GLU A 318 -4.83 -7.62 -23.13
N ASP A 319 -3.63 -7.33 -22.64
CA ASP A 319 -3.21 -7.69 -21.28
C ASP A 319 -4.08 -7.00 -20.24
N ILE A 320 -4.36 -5.69 -20.43
CA ILE A 320 -5.21 -4.93 -19.54
C ILE A 320 -6.64 -5.47 -19.55
N GLN A 321 -7.20 -5.80 -20.71
CA GLN A 321 -8.53 -6.41 -20.82
C GLN A 321 -8.64 -7.73 -20.04
N LYS A 322 -7.63 -8.60 -20.14
CA LYS A 322 -7.59 -9.85 -19.38
C LYS A 322 -7.54 -9.59 -17.86
N LEU A 323 -6.73 -8.63 -17.43
CA LEU A 323 -6.62 -8.29 -16.01
C LEU A 323 -7.92 -7.67 -15.47
N LEU A 324 -8.57 -6.79 -16.24
CA LEU A 324 -9.85 -6.20 -15.87
C LEU A 324 -10.94 -7.26 -15.69
N SER A 325 -11.02 -8.25 -16.58
CA SER A 325 -12.00 -9.35 -16.45
C SER A 325 -11.76 -10.20 -15.20
N THR A 326 -10.49 -10.40 -14.81
CA THR A 326 -10.13 -11.22 -13.64
C THR A 326 -10.29 -10.47 -12.30
N ASP A 327 -9.99 -9.17 -12.29
CA ASP A 327 -10.02 -8.35 -11.07
C ASP A 327 -11.42 -7.79 -10.78
N LEU A 328 -12.27 -7.54 -11.81
CA LEU A 328 -13.63 -7.03 -11.66
C LEU A 328 -14.65 -8.12 -11.27
N ASP A 329 -14.43 -9.37 -11.66
CA ASP A 329 -15.28 -10.50 -11.27
C ASP A 329 -15.18 -10.86 -9.77
N ARG A 330 -14.27 -10.22 -9.02
CA ARG A 330 -14.04 -10.45 -7.59
C ARG A 330 -14.58 -9.34 -6.67
N HIS A 331 -15.28 -8.36 -7.23
CA HIS A 331 -15.89 -7.24 -6.51
C HIS A 331 -17.39 -7.13 -6.74
#